data_b9ed2ed3ea9be504c7a6800563dd9f9d
#
_entry.id   b9ed2ed3ea9be504c7a6800563dd9f9d
#
_cell.length_a   1.000
_cell.length_b   1.000
_cell.length_c   1.000
_cell.angle_alpha   90.00
_cell.angle_beta   90.00
_cell.angle_gamma   90.00
#
_symmetry.space_group_name_H-M   'P 1'
#
loop_
_entity.id
_entity.type
_entity.pdbx_description
1 polymer ?
#
loop_
_entity_poly.entity_id
_entity_poly.type
_entity_poly.pdbx_seq_one_letter_code
_entity_poly.pdbx_strand_id
1 'polypeptide(L)'
;MESLNLNQYQWQNRIIVTYANSDQNAKLSKLRQDTQENSCGFKNRNLLHFHIAEPNEEYKIFLIGKDGGVKFEGENRTLQQIFNQTDTMPMRRNEMQFDSC
;
A
#
# COMPACT_ATOMS: atom_id res chain seq x y z
N MET A 1 0.54 -5.47 -20.44
CA MET A 1 0.70 -4.89 -19.07
C MET A 1 2.16 -4.98 -18.65
N GLU A 2 2.68 -3.90 -18.17
CA GLU A 2 4.02 -3.92 -17.61
C GLU A 2 4.03 -4.72 -16.30
N SER A 3 5.05 -5.53 -16.18
CA SER A 3 5.28 -6.28 -14.97
C SER A 3 6.05 -5.39 -13.97
N LEU A 4 5.45 -5.15 -12.82
CA LEU A 4 6.08 -4.36 -11.78
C LEU A 4 7.05 -5.24 -10.99
N ASN A 5 8.33 -4.91 -11.05
CA ASN A 5 9.35 -5.66 -10.31
C ASN A 5 9.46 -5.13 -8.89
N LEU A 6 8.93 -5.88 -7.93
CA LEU A 6 8.91 -5.50 -6.51
C LEU A 6 10.01 -6.16 -5.69
N ASN A 7 10.86 -7.01 -6.31
CA ASN A 7 11.86 -7.76 -5.58
C ASN A 7 12.86 -6.85 -4.86
N GLN A 8 13.16 -5.69 -5.42
CA GLN A 8 14.10 -4.74 -4.82
C GLN A 8 13.59 -4.17 -3.50
N TYR A 9 12.28 -4.24 -3.26
CA TYR A 9 11.67 -3.70 -2.03
C TYR A 9 11.47 -4.76 -0.96
N GLN A 10 11.68 -6.04 -1.30
CA GLN A 10 11.50 -7.12 -0.33
C GLN A 10 12.42 -6.89 0.87
N TRP A 11 11.88 -7.08 2.05
CA TRP A 11 12.53 -6.87 3.35
C TRP A 11 12.81 -5.39 3.70
N GLN A 12 12.52 -4.45 2.79
CA GLN A 12 12.72 -3.03 3.02
C GLN A 12 11.42 -2.27 3.14
N ASN A 13 10.45 -2.58 2.28
CA ASN A 13 9.19 -1.83 2.20
C ASN A 13 8.00 -2.76 2.10
N ARG A 14 6.88 -2.29 2.65
CA ARG A 14 5.55 -2.81 2.34
C ARG A 14 5.00 -1.98 1.19
N ILE A 15 4.20 -2.59 0.32
CA ILE A 15 3.79 -1.93 -0.91
C ILE A 15 2.28 -2.02 -1.06
N ILE A 16 1.68 -0.87 -1.38
CA ILE A 16 0.28 -0.80 -1.83
C ILE A 16 0.33 -0.68 -3.34
N VAL A 17 -0.33 -1.59 -4.03
CA VAL A 17 -0.47 -1.54 -5.49
C VAL A 17 -1.94 -1.35 -5.82
N THR A 18 -2.24 -0.37 -6.65
CA THR A 18 -3.60 -0.12 -7.11
C THR A 18 -3.67 -0.28 -8.63
N TYR A 19 -4.79 -0.84 -9.09
CA TYR A 19 -5.10 -0.94 -10.51
C TYR A 19 -6.41 -0.20 -10.75
N ALA A 20 -6.48 0.57 -11.83
CA ALA A 20 -7.71 1.20 -12.26
C ALA A 20 -7.60 1.59 -13.73
N ASN A 21 -8.76 1.77 -14.38
CA ASN A 21 -8.80 2.20 -15.77
C ASN A 21 -8.48 3.69 -15.94
N SER A 22 -8.40 4.42 -14.85
CA SER A 22 -8.11 5.86 -14.87
C SER A 22 -7.44 6.24 -13.55
N ASP A 23 -6.47 7.16 -13.61
CA ASP A 23 -5.87 7.73 -12.41
C ASP A 23 -6.77 8.78 -11.75
N GLN A 24 -7.94 9.06 -12.35
CA GLN A 24 -8.96 9.95 -11.78
C GLN A 24 -10.05 9.18 -11.02
N ASN A 25 -9.86 7.87 -10.80
CA ASN A 25 -10.80 7.07 -10.03
C ASN A 25 -10.97 7.66 -8.63
N ALA A 26 -12.23 7.74 -8.15
CA ALA A 26 -12.54 8.36 -6.87
C ALA A 26 -11.88 7.63 -5.70
N LYS A 27 -11.84 6.29 -5.74
CA LYS A 27 -11.20 5.50 -4.69
C LYS A 27 -9.70 5.73 -4.64
N LEU A 28 -9.08 5.86 -5.82
CA LEU A 28 -7.65 6.15 -5.91
C LEU A 28 -7.35 7.55 -5.40
N SER A 29 -8.18 8.54 -5.76
CA SER A 29 -8.03 9.91 -5.28
C SER A 29 -8.14 9.98 -3.77
N LYS A 30 -9.08 9.24 -3.18
CA LYS A 30 -9.24 9.18 -1.73
C LYS A 30 -8.02 8.57 -1.06
N LEU A 31 -7.50 7.49 -1.61
CA LEU A 31 -6.31 6.84 -1.08
C LEU A 31 -5.10 7.78 -1.12
N ARG A 32 -4.92 8.48 -2.24
CA ARG A 32 -3.82 9.45 -2.38
C ARG A 32 -3.94 10.59 -1.37
N GLN A 33 -5.15 11.10 -1.19
CA GLN A 33 -5.40 12.15 -0.21
C GLN A 33 -5.10 11.66 1.20
N ASP A 34 -5.59 10.48 1.56
CA ASP A 34 -5.36 9.90 2.89
C ASP A 34 -3.87 9.65 3.13
N THR A 35 -3.15 9.20 2.11
CA THR A 35 -1.70 8.98 2.20
C THR A 35 -0.98 10.29 2.47
N GLN A 36 -1.39 11.36 1.80
CA GLN A 36 -0.78 12.68 1.96
C GLN A 36 -1.06 13.24 3.35
N GLU A 37 -2.28 13.09 3.84
CA GLU A 37 -2.69 13.56 5.17
C GLU A 37 -2.06 12.75 6.31
N ASN A 38 -1.66 11.51 6.03
CA ASN A 38 -1.10 10.60 7.02
C ASN A 38 0.33 10.19 6.64
N SER A 39 1.09 11.09 6.06
CA SER A 39 2.42 10.79 5.53
C SER A 39 3.37 10.24 6.59
N CYS A 40 3.28 10.71 7.83
CA CYS A 40 4.08 10.21 8.94
C CYS A 40 3.78 8.74 9.21
N GLY A 41 2.51 8.39 9.36
CA GLY A 41 2.10 7.00 9.58
C GLY A 41 2.47 6.10 8.42
N PHE A 42 2.36 6.60 7.20
CA PHE A 42 2.74 5.89 5.98
C PHE A 42 4.24 5.58 5.98
N LYS A 43 5.05 6.59 6.27
CA LYS A 43 6.50 6.49 6.33
C LYS A 43 6.96 5.55 7.45
N ASN A 44 6.37 5.67 8.64
CA ASN A 44 6.73 4.82 9.77
C ASN A 44 6.51 3.33 9.49
N ARG A 45 5.54 3.02 8.62
CA ARG A 45 5.25 1.64 8.24
C ARG A 45 6.04 1.19 7.02
N ASN A 46 6.96 2.02 6.54
CA ASN A 46 7.76 1.74 5.34
C ASN A 46 6.89 1.40 4.14
N LEU A 47 5.76 2.11 4.00
CA LEU A 47 4.83 1.88 2.90
C LEU A 47 5.21 2.68 1.68
N LEU A 48 5.03 2.08 0.51
CA LEU A 48 5.10 2.73 -0.79
C LEU A 48 3.79 2.46 -1.54
N HIS A 49 3.43 3.35 -2.44
CA HIS A 49 2.23 3.19 -3.25
C HIS A 49 2.58 3.29 -4.73
N PHE A 50 2.21 2.26 -5.48
CA PHE A 50 2.33 2.25 -6.94
C PHE A 50 0.96 2.09 -7.56
N HIS A 51 0.67 2.90 -8.57
CA HIS A 51 -0.58 2.80 -9.32
C HIS A 51 -0.29 2.35 -10.75
N ILE A 52 -1.07 1.36 -11.20
CA ILE A 52 -0.97 0.84 -12.56
C ILE A 52 -2.29 1.14 -13.27
N ALA A 53 -2.21 1.88 -14.37
CA ALA A 53 -3.36 2.13 -15.23
C ALA A 53 -3.60 0.89 -16.10
N GLU A 54 -4.79 0.30 -15.96
CA GLU A 54 -5.17 -0.90 -16.71
C GLU A 54 -6.53 -0.66 -17.32
N PRO A 55 -6.61 -0.50 -18.68
CA PRO A 55 -7.84 -0.01 -19.33
C PRO A 55 -9.10 -0.85 -19.08
N ASN A 56 -8.95 -2.13 -18.81
CA ASN A 56 -10.08 -3.04 -18.65
C ASN A 56 -10.33 -3.43 -17.21
N GLU A 57 -9.67 -2.77 -16.25
CA GLU A 57 -9.77 -3.13 -14.84
C GLU A 57 -10.58 -2.12 -14.04
N GLU A 58 -11.45 -2.63 -13.18
CA GLU A 58 -12.03 -1.82 -12.12
C GLU A 58 -10.99 -1.62 -11.03
N TYR A 59 -11.27 -0.69 -10.11
CA TYR A 59 -10.35 -0.39 -9.03
C TYR A 59 -10.06 -1.65 -8.18
N LYS A 60 -8.79 -1.98 -8.06
CA LYS A 60 -8.31 -3.03 -7.15
C LYS A 60 -7.14 -2.52 -6.35
N ILE A 61 -7.03 -3.00 -5.12
CA ILE A 61 -5.94 -2.64 -4.22
C ILE A 61 -5.33 -3.89 -3.59
N PHE A 62 -4.00 -3.94 -3.58
CA PHE A 62 -3.24 -5.02 -2.99
C PHE A 62 -2.33 -4.47 -1.92
N LEU A 63 -2.19 -5.19 -0.81
CA LEU A 63 -1.18 -4.90 0.20
C LEU A 63 -0.15 -6.03 0.18
N ILE A 64 1.11 -5.65 -0.05
CA ILE A 64 2.22 -6.59 -0.10
C ILE A 64 3.12 -6.33 1.11
N GLY A 65 3.40 -7.38 1.87
CA GLY A 65 4.25 -7.28 3.05
C GLY A 65 5.73 -7.21 2.69
N LYS A 66 6.57 -6.98 3.69
CA LYS A 66 8.03 -6.92 3.49
C LYS A 66 8.60 -8.24 2.99
N ASP A 67 7.95 -9.35 3.29
CA ASP A 67 8.37 -10.68 2.82
C ASP A 67 8.02 -10.93 1.35
N GLY A 68 7.37 -9.97 0.69
CA GLY A 68 6.96 -10.10 -0.70
C GLY A 68 5.62 -10.77 -0.91
N GLY A 69 4.97 -11.24 0.15
CA GLY A 69 3.69 -11.92 0.05
C GLY A 69 2.50 -10.94 0.04
N VAL A 70 1.47 -11.28 -0.72
CA VAL A 70 0.24 -10.50 -0.76
C VAL A 70 -0.53 -10.74 0.54
N LYS A 71 -0.78 -9.68 1.29
CA LYS A 71 -1.48 -9.73 2.59
C LYS A 71 -2.95 -9.37 2.46
N PHE A 72 -3.31 -8.64 1.42
CA PHE A 72 -4.69 -8.28 1.12
C PHE A 72 -4.85 -8.04 -0.37
N GLU A 73 -6.01 -8.44 -0.89
CA GLU A 73 -6.42 -8.17 -2.26
C GLU A 73 -7.92 -7.87 -2.23
N GLY A 74 -8.33 -6.77 -2.85
CA GLY A 74 -9.75 -6.43 -2.87
C GLY A 74 -10.04 -5.18 -3.66
N GLU A 75 -11.29 -4.75 -3.60
CA GLU A 75 -11.80 -3.62 -4.37
C GLU A 75 -12.01 -2.36 -3.54
N ASN A 76 -12.01 -2.50 -2.22
CA ASN A 76 -12.32 -1.38 -1.34
C ASN A 76 -11.60 -1.53 -0.02
N ARG A 77 -10.59 -0.69 0.20
CA ARG A 77 -9.81 -0.71 1.43
C ARG A 77 -9.36 0.70 1.75
N THR A 78 -9.63 1.17 2.96
CA THR A 78 -9.17 2.48 3.39
C THR A 78 -7.72 2.40 3.88
N LEU A 79 -7.03 3.54 3.87
CA LEU A 79 -5.67 3.60 4.40
C LEU A 79 -5.65 3.21 5.88
N GLN A 80 -6.67 3.61 6.66
CA GLN A 80 -6.75 3.24 8.08
C GLN A 80 -6.81 1.72 8.26
N GLN A 81 -7.58 1.03 7.42
CA GLN A 81 -7.66 -0.43 7.45
C GLN A 81 -6.31 -1.06 7.11
N ILE A 82 -5.61 -0.49 6.15
CA ILE A 82 -4.26 -0.95 5.77
C ILE A 82 -3.30 -0.76 6.94
N PHE A 83 -3.35 0.38 7.62
CA PHE A 83 -2.54 0.65 8.80
C PHE A 83 -2.83 -0.37 9.90
N ASN A 84 -4.11 -0.63 10.18
CA ASN A 84 -4.51 -1.59 11.21
C ASN A 84 -3.98 -2.99 10.90
N GLN A 85 -4.09 -3.42 9.65
CA GLN A 85 -3.57 -4.72 9.24
C GLN A 85 -2.04 -4.77 9.34
N THR A 86 -1.37 -3.73 8.90
CA THR A 86 0.09 -3.64 8.95
C THR A 86 0.59 -3.74 10.38
N ASP A 87 -0.09 -3.09 11.31
CA ASP A 87 0.33 -3.05 12.71
C ASP A 87 0.21 -4.41 13.42
N THR A 88 -0.48 -5.38 12.80
CA THR A 88 -0.52 -6.75 13.32
C THR A 88 0.63 -7.62 12.82
N MET A 89 1.42 -7.13 11.87
CA MET A 89 2.52 -7.90 11.29
C MET A 89 3.69 -7.98 12.28
N PRO A 90 4.34 -9.16 12.42
CA PRO A 90 5.44 -9.31 13.39
C PRO A 90 6.60 -8.33 13.18
N MET A 91 7.00 -8.10 11.93
CA MET A 91 8.09 -7.15 11.65
C MET A 91 7.69 -5.73 12.02
N ARG A 92 6.44 -5.35 11.76
CA ARG A 92 5.94 -4.02 12.11
C ARG A 92 5.92 -3.79 13.62
N ARG A 93 5.58 -4.81 14.39
CA ARG A 93 5.56 -4.72 15.85
C ARG A 93 6.93 -4.36 16.41
N ASN A 94 7.98 -4.93 15.83
CA ASN A 94 9.34 -4.59 16.22
C ASN A 94 9.69 -3.16 15.80
N GLU A 95 9.21 -2.72 14.64
CA GLU A 95 9.46 -1.37 14.13
C GLU A 95 8.81 -0.28 14.98
N MET A 96 7.67 -0.57 15.60
CA MET A 96 6.93 0.41 16.41
C MET A 96 7.76 0.99 17.54
N GLN A 97 8.77 0.28 18.01
CA GLN A 97 9.67 0.78 19.05
C GLN A 97 10.53 1.94 18.56
N PHE A 98 10.67 2.09 17.26
CA PHE A 98 11.54 3.07 16.63
C PHE A 98 10.79 4.08 15.75
N ASP A 99 9.45 4.11 15.87
CA ASP A 99 8.65 5.05 15.10
C ASP A 99 9.03 6.49 15.45
N SER A 100 9.33 7.27 14.42
CA SER A 100 9.64 8.69 14.57
C SER A 100 9.26 9.45 13.31
N CYS A 101 8.68 10.60 13.49
CA CYS A 101 8.38 11.53 12.42
C CYS A 101 8.76 12.94 12.85
#